data_4afb6b5f359b1f49772bd7419e1ddd70
#
_entry.id   4afb6b5f359b1f49772bd7419e1ddd70
#
_cell.length_a   1.000
_cell.length_b   1.000
_cell.length_c   1.000
_cell.angle_alpha   90.00
_cell.angle_beta   90.00
_cell.angle_gamma   90.00
#
_symmetry.space_group_name_H-M   'P 1'
#
loop_
_entity.id
_entity.type
_entity.pdbx_description
1 polymer ?
#
loop_
_entity_poly.entity_id
_entity_poly.type
_entity_poly.pdbx_seq_one_letter_code
_entity_poly.pdbx_strand_id
1 'polypeptide(L)'
;MVTAGYPGQYGKPVLIRRSNPADIPEIASLEAEAFIDPWGEEGLREAMNNYLTSFFVAVADGMIIGFCGGGIENTGDIVYGHLCTLAIRPQYRQQGIGSELVATIEHDFLLLGATAVELEVRISNRDAIAFYRRLGYRAVFCYTRYYKDGEDGVVMMKWFAS
;
A
#
# COMPACT_ATOMS: atom_id res chain seq x y z
N MET A 1 15.27 -3.90 -0.50
CA MET A 1 15.69 -3.82 0.91
C MET A 1 14.93 -4.85 1.70
N VAL A 2 15.61 -5.61 2.52
CA VAL A 2 14.98 -6.57 3.43
C VAL A 2 14.93 -5.93 4.81
N THR A 3 13.74 -5.75 5.37
CA THR A 3 13.61 -5.27 6.76
C THR A 3 13.78 -6.45 7.71
N ALA A 4 14.30 -6.19 8.91
CA ALA A 4 14.37 -7.21 9.95
C ALA A 4 12.96 -7.76 10.22
N GLY A 5 12.85 -9.06 10.33
CA GLY A 5 11.59 -9.69 10.68
C GLY A 5 11.13 -9.23 12.07
N TYR A 6 9.84 -9.03 12.23
CA TYR A 6 9.27 -8.79 13.55
C TYR A 6 8.26 -9.91 13.86
N PRO A 7 8.05 -10.22 15.15
CA PRO A 7 7.13 -11.30 15.50
C PRO A 7 5.68 -10.89 15.19
N GLY A 8 4.97 -11.73 14.46
CA GLY A 8 3.52 -11.64 14.34
C GLY A 8 2.85 -12.04 15.66
N GLN A 9 1.53 -11.89 15.71
CA GLN A 9 0.73 -12.12 16.93
C GLN A 9 0.97 -13.47 17.61
N TYR A 10 1.38 -14.48 16.86
CA TYR A 10 1.62 -15.84 17.38
C TYR A 10 3.10 -16.21 17.39
N GLY A 11 3.99 -15.23 17.43
CA GLY A 11 5.42 -15.46 17.47
C GLY A 11 6.06 -15.90 16.15
N LYS A 12 5.30 -15.96 15.06
CA LYS A 12 5.83 -16.27 13.73
C LYS A 12 6.49 -15.04 13.13
N PRO A 13 7.72 -15.15 12.61
CA PRO A 13 8.39 -14.00 12.01
C PRO A 13 7.70 -13.57 10.72
N VAL A 14 7.53 -12.26 10.55
CA VAL A 14 7.05 -11.64 9.31
C VAL A 14 8.22 -10.88 8.71
N LEU A 15 8.51 -11.15 7.45
CA LEU A 15 9.56 -10.47 6.70
C LEU A 15 8.93 -9.57 5.65
N ILE A 16 9.33 -8.30 5.62
CA ILE A 16 8.94 -7.38 4.55
C ILE A 16 10.14 -7.21 3.63
N ARG A 17 9.90 -7.41 2.34
CA ARG A 17 10.92 -7.27 1.31
C ARG A 17 10.33 -6.66 0.05
N ARG A 18 11.19 -6.17 -0.82
CA ARG A 18 10.79 -5.73 -2.15
C ARG A 18 10.24 -6.91 -2.95
N SER A 19 9.19 -6.68 -3.72
CA SER A 19 8.62 -7.71 -4.60
C SER A 19 9.53 -8.01 -5.77
N ASN A 20 9.34 -9.17 -6.37
CA ASN A 20 9.97 -9.56 -7.63
C ASN A 20 8.92 -10.16 -8.57
N PRO A 21 9.22 -10.34 -9.88
CA PRO A 21 8.22 -10.85 -10.84
C PRO A 21 7.64 -12.21 -10.49
N ALA A 22 8.39 -13.06 -9.78
CA ALA A 22 7.89 -14.37 -9.36
C ALA A 22 6.78 -14.28 -8.31
N ASP A 23 6.64 -13.14 -7.63
CA ASP A 23 5.60 -12.93 -6.61
C ASP A 23 4.23 -12.60 -7.22
N ILE A 24 4.16 -12.20 -8.49
CA ILE A 24 2.95 -11.67 -9.12
C ILE A 24 1.75 -12.62 -9.02
N PRO A 25 1.87 -13.93 -9.31
CA PRO A 25 0.72 -14.83 -9.18
C PRO A 25 0.12 -14.85 -7.77
N GLU A 26 0.96 -14.87 -6.75
CA GLU A 26 0.50 -14.91 -5.35
C GLU A 26 -0.07 -13.55 -4.91
N ILE A 27 0.52 -12.45 -5.35
CA ILE A 27 -0.01 -11.09 -5.12
C ILE A 27 -1.40 -10.97 -5.78
N ALA A 28 -1.55 -11.43 -7.02
CA ALA A 28 -2.83 -11.39 -7.74
C ALA A 28 -3.91 -12.19 -7.03
N SER A 29 -3.57 -13.35 -6.48
CA SER A 29 -4.49 -14.18 -5.71
C SER A 29 -4.98 -13.45 -4.46
N LEU A 30 -4.10 -12.78 -3.73
CA LEU A 30 -4.46 -12.00 -2.56
C LEU A 30 -5.30 -10.77 -2.94
N GLU A 31 -4.92 -10.10 -4.01
CA GLU A 31 -5.64 -8.94 -4.55
C GLU A 31 -7.09 -9.30 -4.92
N ALA A 32 -7.28 -10.45 -5.57
CA ALA A 32 -8.61 -10.92 -5.96
C ALA A 32 -9.52 -11.17 -4.76
N GLU A 33 -8.96 -11.58 -3.62
CA GLU A 33 -9.72 -11.74 -2.38
C GLU A 33 -10.03 -10.41 -1.70
N ALA A 34 -9.14 -9.43 -1.83
CA ALA A 34 -9.20 -8.18 -1.07
C ALA A 34 -10.00 -7.06 -1.75
N PHE A 35 -10.03 -7.03 -3.09
CA PHE A 35 -10.59 -5.90 -3.84
C PHE A 35 -11.73 -6.32 -4.76
N ILE A 36 -12.69 -5.39 -4.92
CA ILE A 36 -13.84 -5.56 -5.81
C ILE A 36 -13.38 -5.57 -7.28
N ASP A 37 -12.35 -4.79 -7.60
CA ASP A 37 -11.86 -4.52 -8.96
C ASP A 37 -10.35 -4.80 -9.02
N PRO A 38 -9.93 -6.08 -8.92
CA PRO A 38 -8.50 -6.39 -8.92
C PRO A 38 -7.89 -6.18 -10.32
N TRP A 39 -6.59 -5.85 -10.35
CA TRP A 39 -5.86 -5.68 -11.61
C TRP A 39 -5.57 -7.00 -12.32
N GLY A 40 -5.43 -8.11 -11.58
CA GLY A 40 -5.00 -9.40 -12.09
C GLY A 40 -3.50 -9.44 -12.39
N GLU A 41 -3.00 -10.61 -12.78
CA GLU A 41 -1.55 -10.81 -13.00
C GLU A 41 -1.00 -9.88 -14.08
N GLU A 42 -1.69 -9.77 -15.22
CA GLU A 42 -1.24 -8.95 -16.34
C GLU A 42 -1.25 -7.47 -15.99
N GLY A 43 -2.34 -7.02 -15.36
CA GLY A 43 -2.47 -5.63 -14.90
C GLY A 43 -1.43 -5.26 -13.84
N LEU A 44 -1.15 -6.17 -12.91
CA LEU A 44 -0.10 -5.98 -11.90
C LEU A 44 1.28 -5.89 -12.55
N ARG A 45 1.58 -6.77 -13.50
CA ARG A 45 2.86 -6.75 -14.21
C ARG A 45 3.06 -5.44 -14.95
N GLU A 46 2.04 -4.98 -15.65
CA GLU A 46 2.07 -3.70 -16.36
C GLU A 46 2.24 -2.54 -15.39
N ALA A 47 1.47 -2.51 -14.31
CA ALA A 47 1.53 -1.46 -13.31
C ALA A 47 2.91 -1.39 -12.63
N MET A 48 3.46 -2.53 -12.24
CA MET A 48 4.78 -2.61 -11.59
C MET A 48 5.91 -2.19 -12.53
N ASN A 49 5.77 -2.41 -13.84
CA ASN A 49 6.76 -1.98 -14.81
C ASN A 49 6.68 -0.48 -15.10
N ASN A 50 5.49 0.11 -15.04
CA ASN A 50 5.26 1.47 -15.53
C ASN A 50 5.17 2.53 -14.43
N TYR A 51 4.52 2.24 -13.30
CA TYR A 51 4.32 3.26 -12.27
C TYR A 51 4.34 2.77 -10.82
N LEU A 52 4.09 1.50 -10.55
CA LEU A 52 4.21 0.93 -9.19
C LEU A 52 5.65 0.50 -8.92
N THR A 53 6.58 1.44 -9.02
CA THR A 53 8.02 1.15 -8.90
C THR A 53 8.45 0.85 -7.47
N SER A 54 7.67 1.27 -6.47
CA SER A 54 7.86 0.90 -5.07
C SER A 54 6.81 -0.16 -4.73
N PHE A 55 7.23 -1.42 -4.58
CA PHE A 55 6.30 -2.51 -4.30
C PHE A 55 6.94 -3.49 -3.31
N PHE A 56 6.23 -3.74 -2.20
CA PHE A 56 6.74 -4.56 -1.10
C PHE A 56 5.73 -5.64 -0.73
N VAL A 57 6.25 -6.78 -0.30
CA VAL A 57 5.46 -7.91 0.18
C VAL A 57 5.84 -8.24 1.61
N ALA A 58 4.86 -8.68 2.38
CA ALA A 58 5.05 -9.26 3.71
C ALA A 58 4.92 -10.78 3.59
N VAL A 59 5.91 -11.50 4.10
CA VAL A 59 6.01 -12.95 3.97
C VAL A 59 6.04 -13.58 5.36
N ALA A 60 5.21 -14.59 5.57
CA ALA A 60 5.22 -15.43 6.77
C ALA A 60 5.03 -16.88 6.34
N ASP A 61 5.81 -17.80 6.92
CA ASP A 61 5.77 -19.23 6.58
C ASP A 61 5.93 -19.50 5.07
N GLY A 62 6.77 -18.73 4.39
CA GLY A 62 7.00 -18.86 2.95
C GLY A 62 5.84 -18.39 2.07
N MET A 63 4.84 -17.72 2.65
CA MET A 63 3.62 -17.28 1.97
C MET A 63 3.52 -15.77 2.00
N ILE A 64 3.09 -15.15 0.90
CA ILE A 64 2.79 -13.73 0.89
C ILE A 64 1.46 -13.51 1.62
N ILE A 65 1.53 -12.74 2.70
CA ILE A 65 0.38 -12.46 3.57
C ILE A 65 -0.11 -11.03 3.47
N GLY A 66 0.64 -10.18 2.78
CA GLY A 66 0.28 -8.80 2.54
C GLY A 66 1.18 -8.16 1.48
N PHE A 67 0.75 -7.04 0.96
CA PHE A 67 1.55 -6.27 0.01
C PHE A 67 1.13 -4.79 0.02
N CYS A 68 2.03 -3.94 -0.45
CA CYS A 68 1.70 -2.56 -0.78
C CYS A 68 2.47 -2.13 -2.04
N GLY A 69 1.91 -1.18 -2.75
CA GLY A 69 2.53 -0.67 -3.97
C GLY A 69 2.18 0.77 -4.26
N GLY A 70 3.11 1.46 -4.87
CA GLY A 70 2.95 2.83 -5.26
C GLY A 70 4.09 3.32 -6.12
N GLY A 71 4.07 4.61 -6.42
CA GLY A 71 5.09 5.24 -7.25
C GLY A 71 5.27 6.71 -6.91
N ILE A 72 6.26 7.32 -7.55
CA ILE A 72 6.55 8.73 -7.37
C ILE A 72 5.80 9.54 -8.42
N GLU A 73 5.13 10.59 -7.97
CA GLU A 73 4.53 11.62 -8.80
C GLU A 73 5.35 12.90 -8.65
N ASN A 74 5.69 13.52 -9.77
CA ASN A 74 6.44 14.78 -9.80
C ASN A 74 5.65 15.79 -10.62
N THR A 75 5.13 16.82 -9.96
CA THR A 75 4.35 17.89 -10.61
C THR A 75 5.24 19.06 -11.07
N GLY A 76 6.54 19.01 -10.80
CA GLY A 76 7.47 20.13 -10.99
C GLY A 76 7.61 21.00 -9.74
N ASP A 77 6.53 21.21 -9.01
CA ASP A 77 6.52 21.99 -7.77
C ASP A 77 6.66 21.12 -6.54
N ILE A 78 6.12 19.91 -6.60
CA ILE A 78 6.15 18.96 -5.48
C ILE A 78 6.41 17.55 -5.99
N VAL A 79 7.19 16.79 -5.23
CA VAL A 79 7.40 15.35 -5.43
C VAL A 79 6.70 14.63 -4.29
N TYR A 80 5.79 13.72 -4.62
CA TYR A 80 5.08 12.94 -3.60
C TYR A 80 5.00 11.47 -3.99
N GLY A 81 4.90 10.61 -2.98
CA GLY A 81 4.63 9.20 -3.18
C GLY A 81 3.12 8.97 -3.27
N HIS A 82 2.68 8.22 -4.27
CA HIS A 82 1.29 7.80 -4.40
C HIS A 82 1.17 6.35 -3.97
N LEU A 83 0.58 6.11 -2.81
CA LEU A 83 0.29 4.76 -2.32
C LEU A 83 -1.00 4.29 -3.01
N CYS A 84 -0.85 3.36 -3.94
CA CYS A 84 -1.94 2.94 -4.82
C CYS A 84 -2.68 1.70 -4.34
N THR A 85 -2.01 0.84 -3.58
CA THR A 85 -2.61 -0.43 -3.14
C THR A 85 -1.98 -0.92 -1.84
N LEU A 86 -2.81 -1.50 -0.97
CA LEU A 86 -2.40 -2.13 0.29
C LEU A 86 -3.42 -3.20 0.63
N ALA A 87 -2.96 -4.41 0.88
CA ALA A 87 -3.84 -5.50 1.30
C ALA A 87 -3.11 -6.44 2.25
N ILE A 88 -3.85 -6.97 3.23
CA ILE A 88 -3.37 -7.96 4.19
C ILE A 88 -4.37 -9.11 4.18
N ARG A 89 -3.88 -10.36 4.20
CA ARG A 89 -4.78 -11.52 4.35
C ARG A 89 -5.58 -11.39 5.64
N PRO A 90 -6.88 -11.73 5.62
CA PRO A 90 -7.75 -11.55 6.79
C PRO A 90 -7.20 -12.17 8.08
N GLN A 91 -6.57 -13.36 7.99
CA GLN A 91 -6.00 -14.06 9.14
C GLN A 91 -4.82 -13.35 9.78
N TYR A 92 -4.23 -12.40 9.07
CA TYR A 92 -3.03 -11.66 9.52
C TYR A 92 -3.31 -10.19 9.83
N ARG A 93 -4.58 -9.77 9.79
CA ARG A 93 -4.96 -8.40 10.11
C ARG A 93 -4.84 -8.12 11.61
N GLN A 94 -4.77 -6.84 11.97
CA GLN A 94 -4.66 -6.34 13.35
C GLN A 94 -3.41 -6.85 14.09
N GLN A 95 -2.33 -7.11 13.35
CA GLN A 95 -1.04 -7.55 13.88
C GLN A 95 0.09 -6.55 13.59
N GLY A 96 -0.25 -5.36 13.09
CA GLY A 96 0.74 -4.33 12.77
C GLY A 96 1.40 -4.47 11.40
N ILE A 97 1.03 -5.46 10.59
CA ILE A 97 1.66 -5.71 9.28
C ILE A 97 1.39 -4.58 8.30
N GLY A 98 0.15 -4.08 8.27
CA GLY A 98 -0.21 -2.94 7.43
C GLY A 98 0.59 -1.70 7.75
N SER A 99 0.76 -1.40 9.04
CA SER A 99 1.57 -0.27 9.50
C SER A 99 3.04 -0.42 9.08
N GLU A 100 3.60 -1.62 9.17
CA GLU A 100 4.99 -1.89 8.76
C GLU A 100 5.16 -1.76 7.25
N LEU A 101 4.20 -2.24 6.46
CA LEU A 101 4.22 -2.06 5.00
C LEU A 101 4.17 -0.58 4.62
N VAL A 102 3.28 0.18 5.25
CA VAL A 102 3.18 1.62 4.99
C VAL A 102 4.48 2.33 5.38
N ALA A 103 5.05 2.02 6.55
CA ALA A 103 6.33 2.60 6.97
C ALA A 103 7.45 2.28 5.99
N THR A 104 7.47 1.07 5.46
CA THR A 104 8.48 0.63 4.49
C THR A 104 8.37 1.40 3.17
N ILE A 105 7.16 1.54 2.63
CA ILE A 105 6.99 2.26 1.36
C ILE A 105 7.17 3.78 1.55
N GLU A 106 6.78 4.34 2.70
CA GLU A 106 7.06 5.74 3.03
C GLU A 106 8.56 6.02 3.03
N HIS A 107 9.33 5.12 3.62
CA HIS A 107 10.79 5.24 3.63
C HIS A 107 11.37 5.21 2.22
N ASP A 108 10.88 4.30 1.37
CA ASP A 108 11.30 4.22 -0.03
C ASP A 108 10.95 5.50 -0.79
N PHE A 109 9.75 6.03 -0.61
CA PHE A 109 9.34 7.31 -1.20
C PHE A 109 10.24 8.47 -0.75
N LEU A 110 10.57 8.51 0.53
CA LEU A 110 11.47 9.53 1.09
C LEU A 110 12.85 9.47 0.43
N LEU A 111 13.40 8.26 0.29
CA LEU A 111 14.69 8.05 -0.38
C LEU A 111 14.65 8.47 -1.86
N LEU A 112 13.49 8.39 -2.50
CA LEU A 112 13.28 8.80 -3.89
C LEU A 112 12.96 10.29 -4.04
N GLY A 113 13.00 11.06 -2.94
CA GLY A 113 12.85 12.50 -2.96
C GLY A 113 11.44 13.02 -2.67
N ALA A 114 10.52 12.17 -2.28
CA ALA A 114 9.17 12.61 -1.93
C ALA A 114 9.15 13.39 -0.63
N THR A 115 8.31 14.41 -0.57
CA THR A 115 8.08 15.23 0.63
C THR A 115 6.75 14.92 1.30
N ALA A 116 5.91 14.14 0.63
CA ALA A 116 4.59 13.75 1.12
C ALA A 116 4.16 12.42 0.51
N VAL A 117 3.13 11.82 1.07
CA VAL A 117 2.44 10.66 0.51
C VAL A 117 0.96 10.99 0.33
N GLU A 118 0.41 10.59 -0.79
CA GLU A 118 -1.01 10.72 -1.12
C GLU A 118 -1.62 9.34 -1.36
N LEU A 119 -2.87 9.17 -0.95
CA LEU A 119 -3.65 7.96 -1.22
C LEU A 119 -5.13 8.31 -1.33
N GLU A 120 -5.91 7.40 -1.92
CA GLU A 120 -7.36 7.50 -2.02
C GLU A 120 -8.00 6.33 -1.27
N VAL A 121 -9.11 6.62 -0.59
CA VAL A 121 -9.89 5.63 0.18
C VAL A 121 -11.37 5.83 -0.14
N ARG A 122 -12.13 4.75 -0.30
CA ARG A 122 -13.60 4.84 -0.41
C ARG A 122 -14.16 5.53 0.83
N ILE A 123 -15.08 6.46 0.62
CA ILE A 123 -15.65 7.23 1.74
C ILE A 123 -16.36 6.32 2.77
N SER A 124 -16.89 5.18 2.33
CA SER A 124 -17.53 4.20 3.21
C SER A 124 -16.54 3.35 4.00
N ASN A 125 -15.26 3.33 3.61
CA ASN A 125 -14.26 2.49 4.27
C ASN A 125 -13.71 3.18 5.53
N ARG A 126 -14.53 3.21 6.58
CA ARG A 126 -14.20 3.89 7.84
C ARG A 126 -12.99 3.28 8.52
N ASP A 127 -12.81 1.97 8.42
CA ASP A 127 -11.67 1.29 9.04
C ASP A 127 -10.35 1.71 8.40
N ALA A 128 -10.32 1.81 7.07
CA ALA A 128 -9.14 2.29 6.36
C ALA A 128 -8.85 3.75 6.69
N ILE A 129 -9.88 4.61 6.70
CA ILE A 129 -9.71 6.02 7.05
C ILE A 129 -9.13 6.16 8.47
N ALA A 130 -9.66 5.41 9.44
CA ALA A 130 -9.16 5.41 10.81
C ALA A 130 -7.71 4.89 10.89
N PHE A 131 -7.42 3.82 10.13
CA PHE A 131 -6.07 3.25 10.03
C PHE A 131 -5.06 4.29 9.55
N TYR A 132 -5.34 4.97 8.44
CA TYR A 132 -4.44 5.97 7.89
C TYR A 132 -4.32 7.20 8.78
N ARG A 133 -5.41 7.62 9.44
CA ARG A 133 -5.35 8.70 10.43
C ARG A 133 -4.38 8.40 11.56
N ARG A 134 -4.40 7.16 12.07
CA ARG A 134 -3.44 6.74 13.11
C ARG A 134 -2.00 6.79 12.63
N LEU A 135 -1.77 6.65 11.33
CA LEU A 135 -0.42 6.74 10.75
C LEU A 135 0.00 8.17 10.40
N GLY A 136 -0.84 9.15 10.68
CA GLY A 136 -0.53 10.56 10.44
C GLY A 136 -1.10 11.15 9.16
N TYR A 137 -1.92 10.39 8.43
CA TYR A 137 -2.63 10.90 7.25
C TYR A 137 -3.85 11.71 7.66
N ARG A 138 -4.19 12.70 6.85
CA ARG A 138 -5.42 13.48 7.03
C ARG A 138 -6.14 13.64 5.70
N ALA A 139 -7.46 13.73 5.76
CA ALA A 139 -8.28 13.99 4.57
C ALA A 139 -8.04 15.41 4.08
N VAL A 140 -7.77 15.56 2.79
CA VAL A 140 -7.50 16.87 2.16
C VAL A 140 -8.49 17.20 1.06
N PHE A 141 -9.13 16.18 0.47
CA PHE A 141 -10.04 16.37 -0.66
C PHE A 141 -11.00 15.18 -0.77
N CYS A 142 -12.15 15.41 -1.40
CA CYS A 142 -13.11 14.37 -1.73
C CYS A 142 -13.43 14.44 -3.22
N TYR A 143 -13.17 13.33 -3.93
CA TYR A 143 -13.57 13.17 -5.32
C TYR A 143 -14.96 12.56 -5.40
N THR A 144 -15.92 13.30 -5.94
CA THR A 144 -17.27 12.78 -6.20
C THR A 144 -17.21 11.73 -7.30
N ARG A 145 -17.83 10.56 -7.05
CA ARG A 145 -17.91 9.46 -8.01
C ARG A 145 -16.54 9.02 -8.54
N TYR A 146 -15.60 8.87 -7.65
CA TYR A 146 -14.22 8.49 -7.99
C TYR A 146 -14.11 7.05 -8.48
N TYR A 147 -14.86 6.13 -7.85
CA TYR A 147 -14.83 4.70 -8.17
C TYR A 147 -15.84 4.34 -9.25
N LYS A 148 -15.61 3.21 -9.96
CA LYS A 148 -16.47 2.77 -11.06
C LYS A 148 -17.92 2.58 -10.65
N ASP A 149 -18.16 2.16 -9.40
CA ASP A 149 -19.51 1.96 -8.86
C ASP A 149 -20.19 3.27 -8.42
N GLY A 150 -19.53 4.41 -8.60
CA GLY A 150 -20.06 5.72 -8.29
C GLY A 150 -19.79 6.20 -6.87
N GLU A 151 -19.05 5.43 -6.07
CA GLU A 151 -18.70 5.84 -4.72
C GLU A 151 -17.67 6.96 -4.72
N ASP A 152 -17.80 7.90 -3.76
CA ASP A 152 -16.84 8.98 -3.58
C ASP A 152 -15.53 8.47 -3.00
N GLY A 153 -14.42 9.11 -3.37
CA GLY A 153 -13.09 8.83 -2.84
C GLY A 153 -12.59 9.97 -1.98
N VAL A 154 -12.05 9.62 -0.82
CA VAL A 154 -11.38 10.58 0.06
C VAL A 154 -9.89 10.54 -0.26
N VAL A 155 -9.31 11.68 -0.59
CA VAL A 155 -7.87 11.84 -0.73
C VAL A 155 -7.28 12.15 0.63
N MET A 156 -6.32 11.36 1.05
CA MET A 156 -5.60 11.55 2.30
C MET A 156 -4.13 11.78 2.02
N MET A 157 -3.50 12.64 2.82
CA MET A 157 -2.09 12.97 2.67
C MET A 157 -1.38 12.98 4.01
N LYS A 158 -0.10 12.65 3.94
CA LYS A 158 0.85 12.79 5.05
C LYS A 158 2.09 13.51 4.53
N TRP A 159 2.47 14.60 5.20
CA TRP A 159 3.71 15.33 4.88
C TRP A 159 4.82 14.83 5.78
N PHE A 160 5.98 14.56 5.19
CA PHE A 160 7.15 14.18 5.97
C PHE A 160 7.68 15.41 6.72
N ALA A 161 8.19 15.18 7.93
CA ALA A 161 8.84 16.24 8.69
C ALA A 161 10.11 16.69 7.98
N SER A 162 10.30 18.02 7.87
CA SER A 162 11.50 18.63 7.31
C SER A 162 12.67 18.62 8.31
#